data_9329bd133a5cc88b1a05580cf9381fbe
#
_entry.id   9329bd133a5cc88b1a05580cf9381fbe
#
_cell.length_a   1.000
_cell.length_b   1.000
_cell.length_c   1.000
_cell.angle_alpha   90.00
_cell.angle_beta   90.00
_cell.angle_gamma   90.00
#
_symmetry.space_group_name_H-M   'P 1'
#
loop_
_entity.id
_entity.type
_entity.pdbx_description
1 polymer ?
#
loop_
_entity_poly.entity_id
_entity_poly.type
_entity_poly.pdbx_seq_one_letter_code
_entity_poly.pdbx_strand_id
1 'polypeptide(L)'
;YNLRTEVVNLFANGYVNYTTDYISQVTKMEDERLITTYANADKDLKTGVDLSLKVTPAKWFNFSVGANTYYVTTEGVFEGAHIDNRGWTNNSNLLLNFAPWKGGDIQVQYFVTTPQYYPQLTTSLTHQMNIGIKQRLLKGAMTVSVLLTDVFNTAKWEVWSHNNLFDLKDN
;
A
#
# COMPACT_ATOMS: atom_id res chain seq x y z
N TYR A 1 -8.21 19.70 -2.59
CA TYR A 1 -9.04 20.27 -1.51
C TYR A 1 -8.38 20.06 -0.17
N ASN A 2 -8.40 21.07 0.68
CA ASN A 2 -7.86 21.00 2.04
C ASN A 2 -8.82 21.68 3.00
N LEU A 3 -9.27 20.95 4.03
CA LEU A 3 -10.08 21.47 5.12
C LEU A 3 -9.33 21.24 6.44
N ARG A 4 -9.14 22.29 7.20
CA ARG A 4 -8.49 22.21 8.50
C ARG A 4 -9.33 22.92 9.56
N THR A 5 -9.68 22.18 10.58
CA THR A 5 -10.34 22.66 11.81
C THR A 5 -9.55 22.21 13.02
N GLU A 6 -10.01 22.56 14.22
CA GLU A 6 -9.41 22.09 15.48
C GLU A 6 -9.54 20.57 15.64
N VAL A 7 -10.61 19.96 15.10
CA VAL A 7 -10.94 18.54 15.27
C VAL A 7 -10.64 17.72 14.04
N VAL A 8 -10.80 18.30 12.84
CA VAL A 8 -10.72 17.58 11.57
C VAL A 8 -9.67 18.22 10.66
N ASN A 9 -8.78 17.39 10.13
CA ASN A 9 -7.92 17.75 9.01
C ASN A 9 -8.23 16.77 7.87
N LEU A 10 -8.69 17.30 6.74
CA LEU A 10 -8.99 16.54 5.54
C LEU A 10 -8.17 17.12 4.38
N PHE A 11 -7.51 16.23 3.68
CA PHE A 11 -6.86 16.49 2.40
C PHE A 11 -7.42 15.53 1.36
N ALA A 12 -7.79 16.05 0.20
CA ALA A 12 -8.21 15.26 -0.94
C ALA A 12 -7.61 15.83 -2.22
N ASN A 13 -7.00 14.99 -3.02
CA ASN A 13 -6.35 15.35 -4.28
C ASN A 13 -6.70 14.34 -5.37
N GLY A 14 -7.22 14.83 -6.52
CA GLY A 14 -7.35 14.03 -7.73
C GLY A 14 -6.11 14.24 -8.60
N TYR A 15 -5.63 13.18 -9.25
CA TYR A 15 -4.44 13.24 -10.08
C TYR A 15 -4.55 12.36 -11.33
N VAL A 16 -3.77 12.75 -12.32
CA VAL A 16 -3.49 11.96 -13.52
C VAL A 16 -1.99 11.97 -13.72
N ASN A 17 -1.38 10.80 -13.72
CA ASN A 17 0.03 10.60 -14.02
C ASN A 17 0.16 9.82 -15.32
N TYR A 18 0.84 10.40 -16.29
CA TYR A 18 1.14 9.77 -17.56
C TYR A 18 2.65 9.72 -17.75
N THR A 19 3.18 8.52 -17.93
CA THR A 19 4.61 8.28 -18.12
C THR A 19 4.82 7.58 -19.44
N THR A 20 5.72 8.09 -20.27
CA THR A 20 6.23 7.44 -21.47
C THR A 20 7.59 6.82 -21.18
N ASP A 21 7.97 5.80 -21.96
CA ASP A 21 9.24 5.09 -21.79
C ASP A 21 9.43 4.57 -20.36
N TYR A 22 8.34 4.08 -19.76
CA TYR A 22 8.32 3.58 -18.39
C TYR A 22 9.23 2.36 -18.24
N ILE A 23 10.28 2.49 -17.43
CA ILE A 23 11.21 1.40 -17.16
C ILE A 23 10.59 0.44 -16.16
N SER A 24 10.41 -0.80 -16.56
CA SER A 24 9.88 -1.88 -15.72
C SER A 24 10.78 -3.10 -15.73
N GLN A 25 10.73 -3.86 -14.65
CA GLN A 25 11.26 -5.21 -14.65
C GLN A 25 10.39 -6.10 -15.53
N VAL A 26 11.04 -6.86 -16.38
CA VAL A 26 10.43 -7.87 -17.23
C VAL A 26 11.16 -9.18 -17.04
N THR A 27 10.41 -10.28 -17.03
CA THR A 27 10.97 -11.61 -16.88
C THR A 27 10.64 -12.44 -18.10
N LYS A 28 11.60 -13.19 -18.59
CA LYS A 28 11.46 -14.15 -19.68
C LYS A 28 12.04 -15.49 -19.29
N MET A 29 11.62 -16.53 -19.98
CA MET A 29 12.24 -17.84 -19.90
C MET A 29 13.24 -18.01 -21.04
N GLU A 30 14.48 -18.33 -20.70
CA GLU A 30 15.55 -18.61 -21.64
C GLU A 30 16.33 -19.83 -21.14
N ASP A 31 16.45 -20.88 -21.95
CA ASP A 31 17.11 -22.15 -21.62
C ASP A 31 16.63 -22.74 -20.27
N GLU A 32 15.30 -22.79 -20.07
CA GLU A 32 14.65 -23.26 -18.83
C GLU A 32 15.00 -22.46 -17.57
N ARG A 33 15.51 -21.24 -17.75
CA ARG A 33 15.82 -20.32 -16.65
C ARG A 33 14.99 -19.06 -16.77
N LEU A 34 14.52 -18.56 -15.62
CA LEU A 34 13.88 -17.26 -15.55
C LEU A 34 14.98 -16.17 -15.49
N ILE A 35 14.98 -15.33 -16.50
CA ILE A 35 15.88 -14.17 -16.56
C ILE A 35 15.04 -12.92 -16.37
N THR A 36 15.34 -12.17 -15.32
CA THR A 36 14.72 -10.86 -15.06
C THR A 36 15.66 -9.76 -15.50
N THR A 37 15.15 -8.84 -16.29
CA THR A 37 15.88 -7.67 -16.80
C THR A 37 15.00 -6.44 -16.73
N TYR A 38 15.52 -5.30 -17.17
CA TYR A 38 14.75 -4.08 -17.32
C TYR A 38 14.45 -3.81 -18.78
N ALA A 39 13.22 -3.41 -19.07
CA ALA A 39 12.79 -2.96 -20.39
C ALA A 39 11.92 -1.71 -20.29
N ASN A 40 11.83 -0.97 -21.37
CA ASN A 40 10.91 0.14 -21.48
C ASN A 40 9.53 -0.40 -21.86
N ALA A 41 8.54 -0.20 -20.99
CA ALA A 41 7.14 -0.26 -21.37
C ALA A 41 6.78 1.07 -22.04
N ASP A 42 5.89 1.02 -23.07
CA ASP A 42 5.61 2.21 -23.86
C ASP A 42 4.92 3.31 -23.03
N LYS A 43 3.94 2.91 -22.19
CA LYS A 43 3.10 3.86 -21.46
C LYS A 43 2.66 3.31 -20.12
N ASP A 44 2.58 4.20 -19.14
CA ASP A 44 1.92 3.97 -17.84
C ASP A 44 1.00 5.17 -17.54
N LEU A 45 -0.28 4.90 -17.36
CA LEU A 45 -1.29 5.90 -17.01
C LEU A 45 -1.93 5.54 -15.68
N LYS A 46 -1.85 6.45 -14.72
CA LYS A 46 -2.53 6.34 -13.42
C LYS A 46 -3.46 7.50 -13.22
N THR A 47 -4.74 7.21 -12.98
CA THR A 47 -5.75 8.23 -12.65
C THR A 47 -6.37 7.87 -11.31
N GLY A 48 -6.30 8.78 -10.35
CA GLY A 48 -6.66 8.42 -8.99
C GLY A 48 -6.98 9.58 -8.08
N VAL A 49 -7.23 9.20 -6.83
CA VAL A 49 -7.52 10.11 -5.72
C VAL A 49 -6.67 9.72 -4.51
N ASP A 50 -6.04 10.72 -3.92
CA ASP A 50 -5.42 10.66 -2.60
C ASP A 50 -6.35 11.27 -1.56
N LEU A 51 -6.58 10.54 -0.48
CA LEU A 51 -7.34 10.99 0.67
C LEU A 51 -6.49 10.88 1.93
N SER A 52 -6.45 11.94 2.74
CA SER A 52 -5.91 11.89 4.08
C SER A 52 -6.86 12.60 5.03
N LEU A 53 -7.32 11.87 6.02
CA LEU A 53 -8.23 12.35 7.05
C LEU A 53 -7.61 12.10 8.42
N LYS A 54 -7.51 13.14 9.23
CA LYS A 54 -7.20 13.01 10.66
C LYS A 54 -8.30 13.66 11.48
N VAL A 55 -8.82 12.94 12.47
CA VAL A 55 -9.86 13.43 13.38
C VAL A 55 -9.39 13.25 14.81
N THR A 56 -9.54 14.32 15.61
CA THR A 56 -9.17 14.36 17.02
C THR A 56 -10.39 14.79 17.84
N PRO A 57 -11.39 13.91 18.04
CA PRO A 57 -12.64 14.27 18.72
C PRO A 57 -12.47 14.46 20.23
N ALA A 58 -11.41 13.88 20.81
CA ALA A 58 -11.11 14.00 22.22
C ALA A 58 -9.59 13.97 22.49
N LYS A 59 -9.15 14.49 23.61
CA LYS A 59 -7.73 14.49 24.02
C LYS A 59 -7.14 13.09 24.20
N TRP A 60 -7.98 12.11 24.45
CA TRP A 60 -7.59 10.72 24.70
C TRP A 60 -7.76 9.83 23.46
N PHE A 61 -8.34 10.35 22.39
CA PHE A 61 -8.60 9.58 21.16
C PHE A 61 -8.39 10.41 19.90
N ASN A 62 -7.68 9.86 18.95
CA ASN A 62 -7.65 10.34 17.57
C ASN A 62 -7.49 9.18 16.61
N PHE A 63 -7.92 9.41 15.37
CA PHE A 63 -7.67 8.48 14.29
C PHE A 63 -7.24 9.21 13.02
N SER A 64 -6.54 8.48 12.18
CA SER A 64 -6.15 8.93 10.85
C SER A 64 -6.42 7.83 9.83
N VAL A 65 -6.94 8.24 8.67
CA VAL A 65 -7.14 7.38 7.50
C VAL A 65 -6.36 7.99 6.36
N GLY A 66 -5.54 7.19 5.71
CA GLY A 66 -4.92 7.50 4.42
C GLY A 66 -5.43 6.51 3.37
N ALA A 67 -5.75 6.99 2.19
CA ALA A 67 -6.14 6.15 1.06
C ALA A 67 -5.65 6.75 -0.24
N ASN A 68 -4.96 5.93 -1.04
CA ASN A 68 -4.64 6.23 -2.43
C ASN A 68 -5.35 5.19 -3.29
N THR A 69 -6.33 5.63 -4.08
CA THR A 69 -7.10 4.75 -4.97
C THR A 69 -6.93 5.24 -6.40
N TYR A 70 -6.49 4.38 -7.28
CA TYR A 70 -6.25 4.73 -8.67
C TYR A 70 -6.55 3.58 -9.61
N TYR A 71 -6.88 3.93 -10.84
CA TYR A 71 -6.89 3.03 -11.96
C TYR A 71 -5.57 3.14 -12.69
N VAL A 72 -4.91 2.03 -12.94
CA VAL A 72 -3.66 1.96 -13.69
C VAL A 72 -3.89 1.23 -15.00
N THR A 73 -3.27 1.73 -16.07
CA THR A 73 -3.13 1.05 -17.35
C THR A 73 -1.67 1.12 -17.76
N THR A 74 -1.04 -0.03 -17.92
CA THR A 74 0.32 -0.13 -18.43
C THR A 74 0.26 -0.88 -19.75
N GLU A 75 0.87 -0.32 -20.79
CA GLU A 75 0.93 -0.88 -22.13
C GLU A 75 2.39 -0.93 -22.58
N GLY A 76 2.78 -1.99 -23.27
CA GLY A 76 4.12 -2.09 -23.83
C GLY A 76 4.31 -3.29 -24.72
N VAL A 77 5.48 -3.34 -25.37
CA VAL A 77 5.93 -4.48 -26.15
C VAL A 77 7.29 -4.94 -25.63
N PHE A 78 7.40 -6.21 -25.30
CA PHE A 78 8.66 -6.82 -24.89
C PHE A 78 8.92 -8.07 -25.74
N GLU A 79 10.06 -8.11 -26.45
CA GLU A 79 10.44 -9.20 -27.37
C GLU A 79 9.33 -9.59 -28.37
N GLY A 80 8.56 -8.59 -28.85
CA GLY A 80 7.46 -8.77 -29.77
C GLY A 80 6.14 -9.23 -29.16
N ALA A 81 6.10 -9.49 -27.87
CA ALA A 81 4.87 -9.78 -27.12
C ALA A 81 4.29 -8.49 -26.52
N HIS A 82 2.97 -8.31 -26.66
CA HIS A 82 2.27 -7.26 -25.93
C HIS A 82 2.19 -7.62 -24.44
N ILE A 83 2.55 -6.65 -23.62
CA ILE A 83 2.51 -6.74 -22.15
C ILE A 83 1.59 -5.64 -21.61
N ASP A 84 0.31 -5.93 -21.59
CA ASP A 84 -0.72 -4.99 -21.15
C ASP A 84 -1.29 -5.47 -19.83
N ASN A 85 -1.39 -4.57 -18.86
CA ASN A 85 -2.06 -4.85 -17.59
C ASN A 85 -2.81 -3.62 -17.11
N ARG A 86 -3.95 -3.84 -16.45
CA ARG A 86 -4.79 -2.75 -15.97
C ARG A 86 -5.68 -3.20 -14.83
N GLY A 87 -5.99 -2.26 -13.95
CA GLY A 87 -6.92 -2.52 -12.87
C GLY A 87 -7.02 -1.41 -11.85
N TRP A 88 -7.90 -1.62 -10.88
CA TRP A 88 -8.04 -0.74 -9.73
C TRP A 88 -7.09 -1.16 -8.61
N THR A 89 -6.37 -0.20 -8.11
CA THR A 89 -5.46 -0.34 -6.98
C THR A 89 -5.87 0.60 -5.86
N ASN A 90 -5.81 0.09 -4.63
CA ASN A 90 -5.99 0.87 -3.43
C ASN A 90 -4.88 0.54 -2.43
N ASN A 91 -4.27 1.59 -1.87
CA ASN A 91 -3.36 1.52 -0.74
C ASN A 91 -3.96 2.35 0.39
N SER A 92 -4.39 1.70 1.45
CA SER A 92 -5.04 2.37 2.57
C SER A 92 -4.40 2.02 3.90
N ASN A 93 -4.43 2.97 4.80
CA ASN A 93 -4.02 2.77 6.18
C ASN A 93 -4.99 3.45 7.15
N LEU A 94 -5.23 2.79 8.26
CA LEU A 94 -5.96 3.31 9.40
C LEU A 94 -5.02 3.32 10.62
N LEU A 95 -4.97 4.43 11.33
CA LEU A 95 -4.25 4.57 12.57
C LEU A 95 -5.22 5.06 13.64
N LEU A 96 -5.38 4.28 14.70
CA LEU A 96 -6.13 4.64 15.90
C LEU A 96 -5.17 4.85 17.05
N ASN A 97 -5.32 5.95 17.79
CA ASN A 97 -4.53 6.24 18.98
C ASN A 97 -5.48 6.48 20.16
N PHE A 98 -5.24 5.77 21.24
CA PHE A 98 -5.97 5.86 22.49
C PHE A 98 -5.02 6.16 23.62
N ALA A 99 -5.37 7.11 24.46
CA ALA A 99 -4.72 7.38 25.75
C ALA A 99 -5.75 7.24 26.88
N PRO A 100 -6.24 6.02 27.18
CA PRO A 100 -7.40 5.79 28.03
C PRO A 100 -7.11 6.03 29.52
N TRP A 101 -5.83 6.04 29.92
CA TRP A 101 -5.41 6.32 31.29
C TRP A 101 -4.07 7.06 31.31
N LYS A 102 -3.70 7.57 32.50
CA LYS A 102 -2.47 8.35 32.68
C LYS A 102 -1.22 7.52 32.41
N GLY A 103 -0.47 7.96 31.40
CA GLY A 103 0.79 7.31 30.98
C GLY A 103 0.60 6.08 30.09
N GLY A 104 -0.63 5.67 29.81
CA GLY A 104 -0.94 4.60 28.87
C GLY A 104 -1.24 5.15 27.48
N ASP A 105 -0.71 4.50 26.45
CA ASP A 105 -1.01 4.78 25.05
C ASP A 105 -1.23 3.43 24.34
N ILE A 106 -2.31 3.31 23.58
CA ILE A 106 -2.63 2.18 22.73
C ILE A 106 -2.72 2.69 21.30
N GLN A 107 -2.03 2.02 20.39
CA GLN A 107 -2.04 2.33 18.97
C GLN A 107 -2.48 1.09 18.20
N VAL A 108 -3.44 1.25 17.29
CA VAL A 108 -3.84 0.21 16.35
C VAL A 108 -3.56 0.75 14.94
N GLN A 109 -2.82 -0.03 14.16
CA GLN A 109 -2.55 0.24 12.75
C GLN A 109 -3.14 -0.88 11.90
N TYR A 110 -3.83 -0.50 10.84
CA TYR A 110 -4.35 -1.43 9.84
C TYR A 110 -3.97 -0.95 8.45
N PHE A 111 -3.35 -1.81 7.69
CA PHE A 111 -2.92 -1.55 6.32
C PHE A 111 -3.67 -2.48 5.38
N VAL A 112 -4.06 -1.96 4.23
CA VAL A 112 -4.65 -2.72 3.13
C VAL A 112 -3.99 -2.30 1.83
N THR A 113 -3.51 -3.27 1.08
CA THR A 113 -3.02 -3.09 -0.28
C THR A 113 -3.79 -4.06 -1.17
N THR A 114 -4.59 -3.52 -2.08
CA THR A 114 -5.29 -4.33 -3.08
C THR A 114 -4.32 -4.77 -4.18
N PRO A 115 -4.70 -5.64 -5.11
CA PRO A 115 -3.84 -6.05 -6.19
C PRO A 115 -3.13 -4.87 -6.88
N GLN A 116 -1.82 -5.03 -7.10
CA GLN A 116 -1.00 -4.08 -7.84
C GLN A 116 -0.76 -4.64 -9.24
N TYR A 117 -0.95 -3.80 -10.24
CA TYR A 117 -0.85 -4.19 -11.65
C TYR A 117 0.46 -3.65 -12.23
N TYR A 118 1.39 -4.55 -12.50
CA TYR A 118 2.65 -4.28 -13.19
C TYR A 118 2.56 -4.87 -14.62
N PRO A 119 3.43 -4.52 -15.55
CA PRO A 119 3.32 -4.98 -16.94
C PRO A 119 3.13 -6.49 -17.12
N GLN A 120 3.84 -7.30 -16.34
CA GLN A 120 3.78 -8.76 -16.42
C GLN A 120 3.27 -9.44 -15.16
N LEU A 121 3.04 -8.70 -14.09
CA LEU A 121 2.75 -9.24 -12.76
C LEU A 121 1.52 -8.58 -12.16
N THR A 122 0.76 -9.36 -11.41
CA THR A 122 -0.29 -8.85 -10.53
C THR A 122 -0.07 -9.42 -9.15
N THR A 123 -0.11 -8.59 -8.11
CA THR A 123 0.01 -9.04 -6.73
C THR A 123 -1.36 -9.32 -6.12
N SER A 124 -1.39 -10.11 -5.05
CA SER A 124 -2.61 -10.37 -4.28
C SER A 124 -3.01 -9.16 -3.41
N LEU A 125 -4.24 -9.21 -2.91
CA LEU A 125 -4.64 -8.39 -1.78
C LEU A 125 -3.84 -8.79 -0.55
N THR A 126 -3.29 -7.81 0.14
CA THR A 126 -2.56 -7.97 1.40
C THR A 126 -3.13 -7.03 2.43
N HIS A 127 -3.30 -7.50 3.65
CA HIS A 127 -3.68 -6.63 4.75
C HIS A 127 -2.97 -7.05 6.05
N GLN A 128 -2.76 -6.10 6.93
CA GLN A 128 -2.01 -6.32 8.16
C GLN A 128 -2.54 -5.45 9.29
N MET A 129 -2.66 -6.03 10.47
CA MET A 129 -2.99 -5.31 11.69
C MET A 129 -1.87 -5.39 12.71
N ASN A 130 -1.48 -4.22 13.23
CA ASN A 130 -0.48 -4.10 14.29
C ASN A 130 -1.12 -3.42 15.50
N ILE A 131 -0.75 -3.85 16.71
CA ILE A 131 -1.19 -3.26 17.97
C ILE A 131 0.03 -2.94 18.83
N GLY A 132 0.18 -1.67 19.17
CA GLY A 132 1.19 -1.18 20.10
C GLY A 132 0.55 -0.76 21.40
N ILE A 133 1.14 -1.17 22.53
CA ILE A 133 0.75 -0.73 23.86
C ILE A 133 1.99 -0.16 24.54
N LYS A 134 1.85 1.02 25.10
CA LYS A 134 2.93 1.71 25.81
C LYS A 134 2.45 2.20 27.15
N GLN A 135 3.25 1.97 28.19
CA GLN A 135 3.01 2.46 29.54
C GLN A 135 4.21 3.22 30.07
N ARG A 136 3.99 4.45 30.48
CA ARG A 136 4.97 5.25 31.21
C ARG A 136 4.80 5.02 32.70
N LEU A 137 5.88 4.64 33.37
CA LEU A 137 5.97 4.32 34.81
C LEU A 137 6.93 5.28 35.48
N LEU A 138 6.95 5.27 36.82
CA LEU A 138 7.87 6.04 37.65
C LEU A 138 7.89 7.54 37.28
N LYS A 139 6.70 8.16 37.15
CA LYS A 139 6.54 9.56 36.69
C LYS A 139 7.21 9.89 35.35
N GLY A 140 7.38 8.88 34.49
CA GLY A 140 7.98 9.04 33.16
C GLY A 140 9.44 8.60 33.07
N ALA A 141 10.07 8.23 34.17
CA ALA A 141 11.46 7.76 34.16
C ALA A 141 11.63 6.38 33.47
N MET A 142 10.55 5.60 33.38
CA MET A 142 10.56 4.29 32.71
C MET A 142 9.40 4.20 31.73
N THR A 143 9.66 3.58 30.57
CA THR A 143 8.63 3.27 29.57
C THR A 143 8.71 1.79 29.21
N VAL A 144 7.58 1.11 29.30
CA VAL A 144 7.41 -0.27 28.79
C VAL A 144 6.55 -0.20 27.53
N SER A 145 6.98 -0.90 26.49
CA SER A 145 6.25 -0.97 25.22
C SER A 145 6.18 -2.41 24.74
N VAL A 146 5.00 -2.80 24.27
CA VAL A 146 4.75 -4.08 23.60
C VAL A 146 4.20 -3.79 22.21
N LEU A 147 4.75 -4.44 21.21
CA LEU A 147 4.29 -4.35 19.82
C LEU A 147 3.93 -5.75 19.35
N LEU A 148 2.70 -5.91 18.88
CA LEU A 148 2.21 -7.09 18.18
C LEU A 148 2.06 -6.70 16.71
N THR A 149 2.75 -7.42 15.85
CA THR A 149 2.71 -7.21 14.39
C THR A 149 1.94 -8.33 13.75
N ASP A 150 1.19 -7.98 12.69
CA ASP A 150 0.39 -8.92 11.91
C ASP A 150 -0.46 -9.88 12.77
N VAL A 151 -1.28 -9.28 13.65
CA VAL A 151 -2.08 -10.00 14.67
C VAL A 151 -2.91 -11.15 14.09
N PHE A 152 -3.33 -11.03 12.83
CA PHE A 152 -4.15 -12.03 12.15
C PHE A 152 -3.36 -12.96 11.22
N ASN A 153 -2.02 -12.78 11.11
CA ASN A 153 -1.15 -13.50 10.18
C ASN A 153 -1.65 -13.45 8.73
N THR A 154 -1.99 -12.24 8.29
CA THR A 154 -2.59 -11.95 6.96
C THR A 154 -1.66 -11.17 6.04
N ALA A 155 -0.47 -10.80 6.48
CA ALA A 155 0.54 -10.12 5.67
C ALA A 155 1.24 -11.09 4.69
N LYS A 156 0.44 -11.84 3.94
CA LYS A 156 0.87 -12.76 2.89
C LYS A 156 0.56 -12.14 1.55
N TRP A 157 1.50 -12.24 0.64
CA TRP A 157 1.29 -11.77 -0.72
C TRP A 157 1.67 -12.86 -1.71
N GLU A 158 0.90 -12.95 -2.76
CA GLU A 158 1.12 -13.85 -3.87
C GLU A 158 1.35 -13.01 -5.12
N VAL A 159 2.09 -13.55 -6.05
CA VAL A 159 2.34 -12.93 -7.36
C VAL A 159 1.85 -13.87 -8.43
N TRP A 160 1.09 -13.32 -9.36
CA TRP A 160 0.68 -14.04 -10.57
C TRP A 160 1.27 -13.35 -11.78
N SER A 161 1.78 -14.14 -12.69
CA SER A 161 2.14 -13.69 -14.03
C SER A 161 1.18 -14.32 -15.02
N HIS A 162 0.57 -13.51 -15.85
CA HIS A 162 -0.25 -13.93 -16.98
C HIS A 162 0.31 -13.29 -18.23
N ASN A 163 1.27 -13.94 -18.84
CA ASN A 163 1.75 -13.55 -20.15
C ASN A 163 2.05 -14.79 -21.01
N ASN A 164 2.15 -14.57 -22.31
CA ASN A 164 2.44 -15.66 -23.27
C ASN A 164 3.86 -16.24 -23.15
N LEU A 165 4.70 -15.70 -22.27
CA LEU A 165 6.10 -16.08 -22.11
C LEU A 165 6.30 -17.05 -20.95
N PHE A 166 5.49 -16.98 -19.91
CA PHE A 166 5.49 -17.93 -18.79
C PHE A 166 4.27 -17.71 -17.88
N ASP A 167 3.89 -18.74 -17.15
CA ASP A 167 2.85 -18.67 -16.10
C ASP A 167 3.52 -18.99 -14.77
N LEU A 168 3.48 -18.06 -13.83
CA LEU A 168 4.08 -18.15 -12.50
C LEU A 168 3.04 -17.86 -11.45
N LYS A 169 2.93 -18.78 -10.50
CA LYS A 169 2.25 -18.54 -9.22
C LYS A 169 3.24 -18.83 -8.12
N ASP A 170 3.67 -17.80 -7.40
CA ASP A 170 4.55 -17.90 -6.24
C ASP A 170 3.79 -17.50 -4.97
N ASN A 171 4.00 -18.24 -3.87
CA ASN A 171 3.33 -18.06 -2.57
C ASN A 171 4.33 -17.53 -1.54
#